data_67d8e2118cb2c6d322498c483f9fae00
#
_entry.id   67d8e2118cb2c6d322498c483f9fae00
#
_cell.length_a   1.000
_cell.length_b   1.000
_cell.length_c   1.000
_cell.angle_alpha   90.00
_cell.angle_beta   90.00
_cell.angle_gamma   90.00
#
_symmetry.space_group_name_H-M   'P 1'
#
loop_
_entity.id
_entity.type
_entity.pdbx_description
1 polymer ?
#
loop_
_entity_poly.entity_id
_entity_poly.type
_entity_poly.pdbx_seq_one_letter_code
_entity_poly.pdbx_strand_id
1 'polypeptide(L)'
;MPIRPLLFAALVVPALALAAGAVPLPRERPAPEAASSSVPLPLERPVGIDVSSSAPAPEPSASSEASSSSQAASSSSGEPRPPRDYQVACPAVMNGEVTAKAMPPIHDGQCGIQSPLALTAITANGRSIPLNAAVTTDCGMATALPGWIGDVDSYLKAHDNTEIKSIDVSTSYDCRNVDHARAGNLSFHAFADALDLMGFVLADGRTVSIDPGFNGTAAEGRDILHFARDSACTHFMTVLGPDADSFHQNNIHLDLACHGKLCTARLCE
;
A
#
# COMPACT_ATOMS: atom_id res chain seq x y z
N MET A 1 25.43 -78.39 28.50
CA MET A 1 25.28 -76.95 28.13
C MET A 1 24.21 -76.39 29.03
N PRO A 2 24.52 -75.51 29.99
CA PRO A 2 23.50 -74.96 30.89
C PRO A 2 22.91 -73.68 30.33
N ILE A 3 21.60 -73.61 30.39
CA ILE A 3 20.76 -72.51 29.99
C ILE A 3 20.79 -71.45 31.11
N ARG A 4 21.23 -70.21 30.78
CA ARG A 4 21.21 -69.08 31.72
C ARG A 4 19.83 -68.39 31.62
N PRO A 5 19.18 -67.99 32.71
CA PRO A 5 17.96 -67.21 32.68
C PRO A 5 18.30 -65.75 32.53
N LEU A 6 17.55 -65.04 31.58
CA LEU A 6 17.54 -63.64 31.42
C LEU A 6 16.71 -62.96 32.50
N LEU A 7 17.35 -62.14 33.33
CA LEU A 7 16.65 -61.24 34.24
C LEU A 7 16.10 -60.08 33.48
N PHE A 8 14.79 -59.96 33.50
CA PHE A 8 14.11 -58.68 33.04
C PHE A 8 14.14 -57.73 34.24
N ALA A 9 14.88 -56.60 34.02
CA ALA A 9 14.81 -55.47 34.96
C ALA A 9 13.59 -54.59 34.56
N ALA A 10 12.60 -54.49 35.42
CA ALA A 10 11.47 -53.61 35.29
C ALA A 10 11.91 -52.16 35.60
N LEU A 11 11.90 -51.29 34.59
CA LEU A 11 12.09 -49.87 34.79
C LEU A 11 10.79 -49.26 35.33
N VAL A 12 10.84 -48.84 36.59
CA VAL A 12 9.79 -48.03 37.21
C VAL A 12 10.01 -46.56 36.79
N VAL A 13 9.13 -46.04 35.95
CA VAL A 13 9.12 -44.63 35.57
C VAL A 13 8.26 -43.88 36.59
N PRO A 14 8.79 -42.86 37.29
CA PRO A 14 7.97 -42.07 38.20
C PRO A 14 7.05 -41.16 37.38
N ALA A 15 5.75 -41.22 37.66
CA ALA A 15 4.76 -40.29 37.10
C ALA A 15 4.99 -38.90 37.70
N LEU A 16 5.49 -37.96 36.89
CA LEU A 16 5.49 -36.53 37.23
C LEU A 16 4.05 -36.03 37.13
N ALA A 17 3.44 -35.69 38.25
CA ALA A 17 2.17 -34.95 38.28
C ALA A 17 2.40 -33.52 37.78
N LEU A 18 1.90 -33.17 36.59
CA LEU A 18 1.80 -31.79 36.13
C LEU A 18 0.73 -31.08 36.97
N ALA A 19 1.18 -30.17 37.82
CA ALA A 19 0.29 -29.18 38.44
C ALA A 19 -0.30 -28.28 37.34
N ALA A 20 -1.60 -28.36 37.11
CA ALA A 20 -2.32 -27.45 36.25
C ALA A 20 -2.31 -26.05 36.91
N GLY A 21 -1.39 -25.21 36.47
CA GLY A 21 -1.39 -23.77 36.80
C GLY A 21 -2.65 -23.13 36.26
N ALA A 22 -3.49 -22.56 37.14
CA ALA A 22 -4.64 -21.78 36.76
C ALA A 22 -4.15 -20.57 35.92
N VAL A 23 -4.57 -20.48 34.66
CA VAL A 23 -4.33 -19.32 33.79
C VAL A 23 -5.13 -18.17 34.39
N PRO A 24 -4.51 -17.01 34.71
CA PRO A 24 -5.25 -15.85 35.18
C PRO A 24 -6.22 -15.38 34.07
N LEU A 25 -7.50 -15.22 34.41
CA LEU A 25 -8.47 -14.64 33.51
C LEU A 25 -8.06 -13.18 33.18
N PRO A 26 -8.25 -12.72 31.94
CA PRO A 26 -7.99 -11.34 31.56
C PRO A 26 -8.82 -10.41 32.47
N ARG A 27 -8.18 -9.39 33.03
CA ARG A 27 -8.87 -8.33 33.76
C ARG A 27 -9.86 -7.64 32.81
N GLU A 28 -11.09 -7.52 33.25
CA GLU A 28 -12.09 -6.69 32.54
C GLU A 28 -11.52 -5.29 32.31
N ARG A 29 -11.60 -4.83 31.06
CA ARG A 29 -11.21 -3.47 30.68
C ARG A 29 -12.20 -2.51 31.33
N PRO A 30 -11.76 -1.45 32.04
CA PRO A 30 -12.68 -0.45 32.59
C PRO A 30 -13.50 0.12 31.43
N ALA A 31 -14.81 0.30 31.67
CA ALA A 31 -15.70 0.94 30.72
C ALA A 31 -15.14 2.33 30.37
N PRO A 32 -15.20 2.75 29.09
CA PRO A 32 -14.76 4.10 28.73
C PRO A 32 -15.63 5.11 29.49
N GLU A 33 -15.00 5.94 30.32
CA GLU A 33 -15.63 7.14 30.85
C GLU A 33 -16.12 7.97 29.66
N ALA A 34 -17.40 8.31 29.66
CA ALA A 34 -18.02 9.18 28.67
C ALA A 34 -17.34 10.56 28.76
N ALA A 35 -16.27 10.74 27.95
CA ALA A 35 -15.70 12.05 27.74
C ALA A 35 -16.74 12.88 27.00
N SER A 36 -17.37 13.83 27.72
CA SER A 36 -18.14 14.92 27.12
C SER A 36 -17.19 15.76 26.28
N SER A 37 -16.91 15.34 25.04
CA SER A 37 -16.27 16.18 24.08
C SER A 37 -17.30 17.15 23.50
N SER A 38 -17.38 18.34 24.06
CA SER A 38 -17.91 19.49 23.34
C SER A 38 -16.93 19.81 22.21
N VAL A 39 -17.15 19.21 21.05
CA VAL A 39 -16.49 19.64 19.83
C VAL A 39 -17.02 21.04 19.52
N PRO A 40 -16.15 22.08 19.41
CA PRO A 40 -16.63 23.40 18.99
C PRO A 40 -17.17 23.26 17.56
N LEU A 41 -18.44 23.62 17.40
CA LEU A 41 -19.04 23.74 16.07
C LEU A 41 -18.29 24.82 15.28
N PRO A 42 -18.03 24.61 13.98
CA PRO A 42 -17.45 25.65 13.14
C PRO A 42 -18.36 26.88 13.17
N LEU A 43 -17.78 28.07 13.40
CA LEU A 43 -18.49 29.33 13.29
C LEU A 43 -19.09 29.43 11.88
N GLU A 44 -20.39 29.68 11.82
CA GLU A 44 -21.09 29.95 10.57
C GLU A 44 -20.43 31.15 9.87
N ARG A 45 -20.18 30.98 8.58
CA ARG A 45 -19.64 32.05 7.73
C ARG A 45 -20.68 33.16 7.65
N PRO A 46 -20.34 34.45 7.86
CA PRO A 46 -21.30 35.55 7.73
C PRO A 46 -21.91 35.54 6.32
N VAL A 47 -23.21 35.44 6.26
CA VAL A 47 -23.99 35.61 5.02
C VAL A 47 -24.15 37.09 4.77
N GLY A 48 -23.69 37.54 3.60
CA GLY A 48 -24.13 38.80 3.02
C GLY A 48 -23.23 40.01 3.25
N ILE A 49 -22.37 40.28 2.27
CA ILE A 49 -22.12 41.67 1.85
C ILE A 49 -22.50 41.73 0.38
N ASP A 50 -23.71 42.18 0.13
CA ASP A 50 -24.12 42.72 -1.15
C ASP A 50 -23.30 43.98 -1.40
N VAL A 51 -22.37 43.93 -2.37
CA VAL A 51 -21.75 45.13 -2.91
C VAL A 51 -22.35 45.38 -4.29
N SER A 52 -23.56 45.93 -4.24
CA SER A 52 -24.09 46.71 -5.38
C SER A 52 -23.96 48.18 -5.00
N SER A 53 -22.94 48.82 -5.53
CA SER A 53 -22.88 50.27 -5.64
C SER A 53 -22.02 50.67 -6.81
N SER A 54 -22.73 51.03 -7.87
CA SER A 54 -22.28 51.82 -9.01
C SER A 54 -21.91 53.23 -8.54
N ALA A 55 -20.72 53.67 -8.90
CA ALA A 55 -20.37 55.09 -8.94
C ALA A 55 -19.37 55.36 -10.08
N PRO A 56 -19.45 56.55 -10.69
CA PRO A 56 -19.05 56.78 -12.10
C PRO A 56 -17.58 57.18 -12.23
N ALA A 57 -17.09 56.98 -13.47
CA ALA A 57 -15.76 57.41 -13.92
C ALA A 57 -15.56 58.92 -13.91
N PRO A 58 -14.37 59.44 -13.64
CA PRO A 58 -13.93 60.72 -14.12
C PRO A 58 -13.02 60.56 -15.34
N GLU A 59 -13.33 61.37 -16.34
CA GLU A 59 -12.59 61.60 -17.59
C GLU A 59 -11.25 62.36 -17.37
N PRO A 60 -10.40 62.44 -18.41
CA PRO A 60 -8.94 62.58 -18.24
C PRO A 60 -8.49 64.04 -18.33
N SER A 61 -7.41 64.37 -17.64
CA SER A 61 -6.64 65.56 -17.90
C SER A 61 -5.24 65.22 -18.37
N ALA A 62 -4.93 65.71 -19.56
CA ALA A 62 -3.63 65.62 -20.19
C ALA A 62 -2.58 66.53 -19.52
N SER A 63 -1.33 66.06 -19.52
CA SER A 63 -0.13 66.82 -19.92
C SER A 63 1.14 66.02 -19.64
N SER A 64 1.83 65.66 -20.72
CA SER A 64 3.21 65.98 -21.16
C SER A 64 4.34 65.49 -20.23
N GLU A 65 5.20 64.72 -20.73
CA GLU A 65 6.40 64.87 -21.50
C GLU A 65 7.31 63.61 -21.46
N ALA A 66 7.68 63.22 -22.59
CA ALA A 66 8.78 62.43 -23.09
C ALA A 66 9.91 61.99 -22.16
N SER A 67 10.19 60.70 -22.19
CA SER A 67 11.57 60.20 -22.29
C SER A 67 11.60 58.84 -22.97
N SER A 68 12.13 58.85 -24.18
CA SER A 68 12.42 57.69 -25.00
C SER A 68 13.47 56.79 -24.31
N SER A 69 13.11 55.56 -24.04
CA SER A 69 14.07 54.49 -24.05
C SER A 69 13.46 53.29 -24.77
N SER A 70 13.90 53.17 -26.01
CA SER A 70 13.62 52.06 -26.91
C SER A 70 14.24 50.79 -26.31
N GLN A 71 13.48 50.02 -25.56
CA GLN A 71 13.79 48.62 -25.36
C GLN A 71 13.08 47.81 -26.44
N ALA A 72 13.90 47.30 -27.35
CA ALA A 72 13.49 46.35 -28.36
C ALA A 72 12.76 45.17 -27.68
N ALA A 73 11.44 45.14 -27.86
CA ALA A 73 10.67 43.95 -27.55
C ALA A 73 11.12 42.90 -28.54
N SER A 74 11.98 41.98 -28.08
CA SER A 74 12.21 40.72 -28.78
C SER A 74 10.87 39.97 -28.76
N SER A 75 10.14 40.06 -29.86
CA SER A 75 9.03 39.17 -30.17
C SER A 75 9.60 37.77 -30.35
N SER A 76 9.81 37.06 -29.26
CA SER A 76 9.93 35.64 -29.32
C SER A 76 8.60 35.11 -29.85
N SER A 77 8.59 34.64 -31.08
CA SER A 77 7.53 33.82 -31.66
C SER A 77 7.37 32.63 -30.73
N GLY A 78 6.48 32.77 -29.75
CA GLY A 78 6.21 31.72 -28.76
C GLY A 78 5.55 30.57 -29.49
N GLU A 79 6.31 29.56 -29.78
CA GLU A 79 5.77 28.23 -30.03
C GLU A 79 4.78 27.91 -28.90
N PRO A 80 3.56 27.43 -29.21
CA PRO A 80 2.57 27.14 -28.17
C PRO A 80 3.20 26.21 -27.12
N ARG A 81 3.39 26.69 -25.91
CA ARG A 81 3.91 25.88 -24.84
C ARG A 81 2.93 24.74 -24.63
N PRO A 82 3.39 23.47 -24.63
CA PRO A 82 2.50 22.34 -24.39
C PRO A 82 1.76 22.53 -23.07
N PRO A 83 0.52 22.05 -22.96
CA PRO A 83 -0.23 22.10 -21.72
C PRO A 83 0.61 21.50 -20.59
N ARG A 84 0.58 22.15 -19.43
CA ARG A 84 1.30 21.65 -18.26
C ARG A 84 0.43 20.60 -17.56
N ASP A 85 0.93 19.39 -17.47
CA ASP A 85 0.30 18.36 -16.64
C ASP A 85 0.69 18.60 -15.19
N TYR A 86 -0.29 18.99 -14.38
CA TYR A 86 -0.10 19.13 -12.95
C TYR A 86 -0.32 17.79 -12.28
N GLN A 87 0.69 17.30 -11.58
CA GLN A 87 0.62 16.07 -10.80
C GLN A 87 0.54 16.40 -9.31
N VAL A 88 -0.17 15.56 -8.56
CA VAL A 88 -0.26 15.66 -7.11
C VAL A 88 1.00 15.08 -6.50
N ALA A 89 1.63 15.81 -5.58
CA ALA A 89 2.77 15.29 -4.82
C ALA A 89 2.33 14.16 -3.89
N CYS A 90 3.12 13.09 -3.85
CA CYS A 90 2.83 11.95 -2.97
C CYS A 90 3.63 12.07 -1.67
N PRO A 91 2.96 12.15 -0.50
CA PRO A 91 3.63 12.25 0.79
C PRO A 91 4.59 11.10 1.07
N ALA A 92 4.24 9.86 0.72
CA ALA A 92 5.10 8.69 0.93
C ALA A 92 6.46 8.82 0.20
N VAL A 93 6.48 9.44 -0.99
CA VAL A 93 7.73 9.74 -1.72
C VAL A 93 8.48 10.87 -1.03
N MET A 94 7.79 11.93 -0.63
CA MET A 94 8.43 13.11 -0.01
C MET A 94 9.03 12.78 1.37
N ASN A 95 8.41 11.88 2.12
CA ASN A 95 8.87 11.44 3.44
C ASN A 95 9.94 10.33 3.36
N GLY A 96 10.25 9.82 2.14
CA GLY A 96 11.21 8.74 1.95
C GLY A 96 10.69 7.36 2.38
N GLU A 97 9.37 7.22 2.53
CA GLU A 97 8.71 5.93 2.82
C GLU A 97 8.78 4.99 1.62
N VAL A 98 8.88 5.55 0.42
CA VAL A 98 9.11 4.82 -0.83
C VAL A 98 10.10 5.56 -1.72
N THR A 99 10.81 4.80 -2.56
CA THR A 99 11.62 5.36 -3.65
C THR A 99 10.84 5.25 -4.95
N ALA A 100 10.39 6.38 -5.46
CA ALA A 100 9.62 6.44 -6.70
C ALA A 100 9.91 7.71 -7.50
N LYS A 101 9.62 7.67 -8.80
CA LYS A 101 9.68 8.83 -9.71
C LYS A 101 8.29 9.12 -10.24
N ALA A 102 7.90 10.39 -10.29
CA ALA A 102 6.70 10.79 -10.99
C ALA A 102 6.83 10.49 -12.49
N MET A 103 5.77 9.96 -13.06
CA MET A 103 5.67 9.65 -14.50
C MET A 103 4.62 10.57 -15.15
N PRO A 104 4.69 10.77 -16.47
CA PRO A 104 3.61 11.45 -17.18
C PRO A 104 2.25 10.76 -16.95
N PRO A 105 1.13 11.50 -16.99
CA PRO A 105 -0.20 10.91 -16.91
C PRO A 105 -0.40 9.81 -17.97
N ILE A 106 -1.12 8.78 -17.60
CA ILE A 106 -1.49 7.69 -18.48
C ILE A 106 -2.96 7.86 -18.84
N HIS A 107 -3.25 7.90 -20.14
CA HIS A 107 -4.60 7.97 -20.70
C HIS A 107 -4.75 6.87 -21.75
N ASP A 108 -5.45 5.81 -21.41
CA ASP A 108 -5.65 4.66 -22.30
C ASP A 108 -7.14 4.26 -22.28
N GLY A 109 -7.94 4.91 -23.13
CA GLY A 109 -9.38 4.71 -23.19
C GLY A 109 -10.07 5.04 -21.88
N GLN A 110 -10.60 4.02 -21.19
CA GLN A 110 -11.20 4.15 -19.86
C GLN A 110 -10.20 3.90 -18.73
N CYS A 111 -9.01 3.41 -19.07
CA CYS A 111 -7.93 3.16 -18.13
C CYS A 111 -7.06 4.40 -17.98
N GLY A 112 -6.29 4.47 -16.90
CA GLY A 112 -5.27 5.49 -16.75
C GLY A 112 -5.20 6.07 -15.35
N ILE A 113 -4.24 6.96 -15.18
CA ILE A 113 -3.94 7.61 -13.92
C ILE A 113 -3.29 8.96 -14.17
N GLN A 114 -3.75 9.99 -13.46
CA GLN A 114 -3.26 11.36 -13.61
C GLN A 114 -1.86 11.58 -13.00
N SER A 115 -1.52 10.90 -11.93
CA SER A 115 -0.27 11.13 -11.20
C SER A 115 0.44 9.80 -10.88
N PRO A 116 0.85 9.02 -11.93
CA PRO A 116 1.49 7.75 -11.74
C PRO A 116 2.91 7.89 -11.17
N LEU A 117 3.31 6.89 -10.42
CA LEU A 117 4.63 6.74 -9.82
C LEU A 117 5.32 5.49 -10.37
N ALA A 118 6.57 5.61 -10.79
CA ALA A 118 7.45 4.47 -11.01
C ALA A 118 8.12 4.13 -9.68
N LEU A 119 7.55 3.18 -8.93
CA LEU A 119 8.01 2.72 -7.63
C LEU A 119 9.12 1.68 -7.81
N THR A 120 10.24 1.83 -7.10
CA THR A 120 11.40 0.93 -7.21
C THR A 120 11.84 0.32 -5.88
N ALA A 121 11.51 0.95 -4.75
CA ALA A 121 11.83 0.42 -3.43
C ALA A 121 10.83 0.93 -2.38
N ILE A 122 10.70 0.16 -1.30
CA ILE A 122 9.87 0.45 -0.13
C ILE A 122 10.79 0.58 1.08
N THR A 123 10.61 1.62 1.88
CA THR A 123 11.31 1.78 3.16
C THR A 123 10.49 1.16 4.28
N ALA A 124 11.00 0.11 4.90
CA ALA A 124 10.37 -0.55 6.03
C ALA A 124 11.39 -0.86 7.11
N ASN A 125 11.04 -0.67 8.37
CA ASN A 125 11.91 -0.91 9.53
C ASN A 125 13.30 -0.22 9.40
N GLY A 126 13.32 0.99 8.82
CA GLY A 126 14.54 1.78 8.63
C GLY A 126 15.45 1.32 7.48
N ARG A 127 15.00 0.39 6.62
CA ARG A 127 15.75 -0.14 5.47
C ARG A 127 15.01 0.12 4.17
N SER A 128 15.74 0.41 3.11
CA SER A 128 15.20 0.45 1.76
C SER A 128 15.24 -0.95 1.15
N ILE A 129 14.08 -1.48 0.81
CA ILE A 129 13.87 -2.83 0.27
C ILE A 129 13.47 -2.67 -1.20
N PRO A 130 14.33 -3.09 -2.15
CA PRO A 130 14.06 -2.93 -3.57
C PRO A 130 12.97 -3.91 -4.05
N LEU A 131 12.25 -3.51 -5.10
CA LEU A 131 11.45 -4.41 -5.91
C LEU A 131 12.32 -5.02 -7.01
N ASN A 132 11.94 -6.21 -7.50
CA ASN A 132 12.62 -6.87 -8.65
C ASN A 132 12.55 -6.02 -9.93
N ALA A 133 11.53 -5.20 -10.09
CA ALA A 133 11.34 -4.26 -11.21
C ALA A 133 10.60 -3.00 -10.74
N ALA A 134 10.74 -1.90 -11.49
CA ALA A 134 9.92 -0.73 -11.27
C ALA A 134 8.46 -1.02 -11.62
N VAL A 135 7.53 -0.66 -10.74
CA VAL A 135 6.10 -0.82 -10.95
C VAL A 135 5.42 0.54 -11.07
N THR A 136 4.41 0.60 -11.93
CA THR A 136 3.57 1.79 -12.08
C THR A 136 2.43 1.72 -11.07
N THR A 137 2.39 2.65 -10.13
CA THR A 137 1.41 2.67 -9.05
C THR A 137 0.90 4.07 -8.76
N ASP A 138 -0.16 4.18 -7.99
CA ASP A 138 -0.67 5.44 -7.48
C ASP A 138 -0.08 5.81 -6.10
N CYS A 139 -0.44 6.97 -5.58
CA CYS A 139 0.01 7.41 -4.26
C CYS A 139 -0.68 6.66 -3.12
N GLY A 140 -1.90 6.16 -3.31
CA GLY A 140 -2.62 5.37 -2.31
C GLY A 140 -1.87 4.08 -2.01
N MET A 141 -1.60 3.30 -3.05
CA MET A 141 -0.81 2.07 -2.95
C MET A 141 0.59 2.34 -2.39
N ALA A 142 1.29 3.38 -2.90
CA ALA A 142 2.61 3.76 -2.42
C ALA A 142 2.62 4.12 -0.91
N THR A 143 1.51 4.60 -0.37
CA THR A 143 1.36 4.92 1.06
C THR A 143 1.04 3.69 1.91
N ALA A 144 0.28 2.72 1.39
CA ALA A 144 -0.10 1.52 2.13
C ALA A 144 1.04 0.49 2.24
N LEU A 145 1.84 0.35 1.19
CA LEU A 145 2.89 -0.66 1.08
C LEU A 145 3.93 -0.66 2.22
N PRO A 146 4.49 0.48 2.69
CA PRO A 146 5.51 0.49 3.74
C PRO A 146 5.06 -0.12 5.07
N GLY A 147 3.83 0.16 5.49
CA GLY A 147 3.26 -0.41 6.71
C GLY A 147 3.16 -1.93 6.63
N TRP A 148 2.58 -2.44 5.56
CA TRP A 148 2.45 -3.88 5.34
C TRP A 148 3.79 -4.61 5.25
N ILE A 149 4.73 -4.09 4.45
CA ILE A 149 6.07 -4.69 4.33
C ILE A 149 6.82 -4.65 5.66
N GLY A 150 6.59 -3.60 6.47
CA GLY A 150 7.12 -3.49 7.82
C GLY A 150 6.63 -4.61 8.74
N ASP A 151 5.35 -4.99 8.65
CA ASP A 151 4.78 -6.10 9.40
C ASP A 151 5.37 -7.44 8.99
N VAL A 152 5.48 -7.71 7.67
CA VAL A 152 6.09 -8.96 7.16
C VAL A 152 7.56 -9.08 7.53
N ASP A 153 8.33 -7.99 7.40
CA ASP A 153 9.75 -7.96 7.77
C ASP A 153 9.95 -8.18 9.28
N SER A 154 9.04 -7.63 10.11
CA SER A 154 9.06 -7.82 11.55
C SER A 154 8.74 -9.27 11.94
N TYR A 155 7.78 -9.88 11.24
CA TYR A 155 7.47 -11.29 11.41
C TYR A 155 8.67 -12.18 11.10
N LEU A 156 9.34 -11.96 9.96
CA LEU A 156 10.54 -12.67 9.55
C LEU A 156 11.68 -12.56 10.58
N LYS A 157 11.89 -11.37 11.14
CA LYS A 157 12.87 -11.16 12.21
C LYS A 157 12.55 -11.94 13.46
N ALA A 158 11.28 -11.98 13.86
CA ALA A 158 10.84 -12.62 15.08
C ALA A 158 10.84 -14.16 14.98
N HIS A 159 10.45 -14.72 13.85
CA HIS A 159 10.21 -16.15 13.68
C HIS A 159 11.34 -16.89 12.97
N ASP A 160 11.96 -16.25 11.96
CA ASP A 160 12.96 -16.88 11.09
C ASP A 160 14.38 -16.33 11.31
N ASN A 161 14.53 -15.32 12.15
CA ASN A 161 15.80 -14.60 12.36
C ASN A 161 16.44 -14.13 11.03
N THR A 162 15.61 -13.69 10.09
CA THR A 162 16.01 -13.16 8.79
C THR A 162 15.19 -11.90 8.47
N GLU A 163 15.35 -11.33 7.29
CA GLU A 163 14.66 -10.12 6.87
C GLU A 163 14.43 -10.14 5.36
N ILE A 164 13.55 -9.26 4.85
CA ILE A 164 13.31 -9.12 3.41
C ILE A 164 14.54 -8.45 2.78
N LYS A 165 15.10 -9.07 1.74
CA LYS A 165 16.16 -8.51 0.89
C LYS A 165 15.59 -7.80 -0.34
N SER A 166 14.59 -8.40 -1.01
CA SER A 166 13.85 -7.80 -2.11
C SER A 166 12.44 -8.39 -2.20
N ILE A 167 11.56 -7.66 -2.87
CA ILE A 167 10.15 -8.01 -3.08
C ILE A 167 9.97 -8.36 -4.56
N ASP A 168 9.40 -9.52 -4.83
CA ASP A 168 9.10 -9.95 -6.19
C ASP A 168 7.64 -9.63 -6.51
N VAL A 169 7.45 -8.78 -7.51
CA VAL A 169 6.16 -8.31 -8.01
C VAL A 169 6.02 -8.62 -9.49
N SER A 170 4.79 -8.79 -9.97
CA SER A 170 4.52 -9.02 -11.39
C SER A 170 3.74 -7.87 -12.00
N THR A 171 2.46 -7.77 -11.73
CA THR A 171 1.56 -6.81 -12.37
C THR A 171 1.29 -5.63 -11.45
N SER A 172 1.30 -4.42 -12.01
CA SER A 172 0.81 -3.21 -11.36
C SER A 172 -0.16 -2.48 -12.28
N TYR A 173 0.27 -1.65 -13.23
CA TYR A 173 -0.62 -1.06 -14.23
C TYR A 173 -0.83 -2.03 -15.40
N ASP A 174 -2.10 -2.36 -15.66
CA ASP A 174 -2.54 -3.15 -16.82
C ASP A 174 -3.98 -2.79 -17.19
N CYS A 175 -4.17 -2.25 -18.41
CA CYS A 175 -5.49 -1.85 -18.90
C CYS A 175 -6.31 -3.06 -19.32
N ARG A 176 -7.02 -3.67 -18.38
CA ARG A 176 -7.81 -4.88 -18.59
C ARG A 176 -9.06 -4.92 -17.71
N ASN A 177 -10.01 -5.76 -18.09
CA ASN A 177 -11.12 -6.09 -17.21
C ASN A 177 -10.68 -7.05 -16.08
N VAL A 178 -11.48 -7.13 -15.02
CA VAL A 178 -11.34 -8.13 -13.95
C VAL A 178 -11.25 -9.52 -14.58
N ASP A 179 -10.35 -10.37 -14.08
CA ASP A 179 -10.13 -11.76 -14.50
C ASP A 179 -9.83 -11.92 -16.01
N HIS A 180 -9.24 -10.89 -16.64
CA HIS A 180 -9.00 -10.84 -18.08
C HIS A 180 -10.24 -11.10 -18.94
N ALA A 181 -11.44 -10.82 -18.40
CA ALA A 181 -12.69 -10.99 -19.09
C ALA A 181 -12.79 -10.09 -20.34
N ARG A 182 -13.46 -10.59 -21.40
CA ARG A 182 -13.64 -9.80 -22.64
C ARG A 182 -14.53 -8.59 -22.46
N ALA A 183 -15.36 -8.55 -21.45
CA ALA A 183 -16.27 -7.46 -21.11
C ALA A 183 -16.57 -7.51 -19.61
N GLY A 184 -16.92 -6.37 -19.03
CA GLY A 184 -17.23 -6.27 -17.61
C GLY A 184 -16.58 -5.03 -17.00
N ASN A 185 -16.37 -5.05 -15.70
CA ASN A 185 -15.72 -3.97 -14.98
C ASN A 185 -14.20 -3.98 -15.24
N LEU A 186 -13.60 -2.80 -15.30
CA LEU A 186 -12.15 -2.66 -15.32
C LEU A 186 -11.56 -3.14 -13.99
N SER A 187 -10.42 -3.80 -14.06
CA SER A 187 -9.60 -4.16 -12.91
C SER A 187 -9.00 -2.90 -12.27
N PHE A 188 -8.66 -2.94 -10.98
CA PHE A 188 -7.94 -1.85 -10.30
C PHE A 188 -6.52 -1.68 -10.84
N HIS A 189 -5.93 -2.69 -11.46
CA HIS A 189 -4.71 -2.54 -12.27
C HIS A 189 -4.85 -1.51 -13.39
N ALA A 190 -6.04 -1.34 -13.95
CA ALA A 190 -6.30 -0.34 -14.99
C ALA A 190 -6.15 1.12 -14.51
N PHE A 191 -6.08 1.33 -13.21
CA PHE A 191 -5.94 2.62 -12.55
C PHE A 191 -4.64 2.74 -11.74
N ALA A 192 -3.74 1.75 -11.85
CA ALA A 192 -2.51 1.63 -11.05
C ALA A 192 -2.77 1.58 -9.52
N ASP A 193 -3.99 1.23 -9.11
CA ASP A 193 -4.43 1.08 -7.72
C ASP A 193 -4.45 -0.39 -7.28
N ALA A 194 -3.57 -1.20 -7.87
CA ALA A 194 -3.38 -2.61 -7.53
C ALA A 194 -1.94 -3.06 -7.74
N LEU A 195 -1.57 -4.14 -7.05
CA LEU A 195 -0.26 -4.79 -7.15
C LEU A 195 -0.39 -6.30 -6.92
N ASP A 196 0.26 -7.10 -7.76
CA ASP A 196 0.37 -8.55 -7.60
C ASP A 196 1.74 -8.92 -7.02
N LEU A 197 1.75 -9.39 -5.77
CA LEU A 197 2.96 -9.95 -5.13
C LEU A 197 3.21 -11.37 -5.63
N MET A 198 4.46 -11.66 -6.01
CA MET A 198 4.91 -13.00 -6.38
C MET A 198 5.69 -13.69 -5.27
N GLY A 199 6.27 -12.93 -4.34
CA GLY A 199 7.05 -13.45 -3.23
C GLY A 199 8.13 -12.53 -2.70
N PHE A 200 9.08 -13.11 -1.98
CA PHE A 200 10.19 -12.41 -1.34
C PHE A 200 11.52 -13.14 -1.54
N VAL A 201 12.60 -12.40 -1.74
CA VAL A 201 13.95 -12.89 -1.53
C VAL A 201 14.39 -12.47 -0.13
N LEU A 202 14.88 -13.40 0.67
CA LEU A 202 15.29 -13.17 2.05
C LEU A 202 16.80 -12.93 2.18
N ALA A 203 17.22 -12.29 3.25
CA ALA A 203 18.63 -12.00 3.51
C ALA A 203 19.47 -13.26 3.75
N ASP A 204 18.87 -14.35 4.21
CA ASP A 204 19.51 -15.66 4.37
C ASP A 204 19.71 -16.43 3.05
N GLY A 205 19.24 -15.87 1.94
CA GLY A 205 19.36 -16.44 0.59
C GLY A 205 18.18 -17.28 0.12
N ARG A 206 17.17 -17.53 0.98
CA ARG A 206 15.93 -18.20 0.57
C ARG A 206 15.14 -17.30 -0.37
N THR A 207 14.47 -17.92 -1.34
CA THR A 207 13.39 -17.30 -2.12
C THR A 207 12.07 -17.94 -1.69
N VAL A 208 11.11 -17.12 -1.29
CA VAL A 208 9.79 -17.52 -0.85
C VAL A 208 8.81 -17.04 -1.90
N SER A 209 8.37 -17.93 -2.78
CA SER A 209 7.44 -17.63 -3.89
C SER A 209 6.03 -18.10 -3.55
N ILE A 210 5.02 -17.36 -3.99
CA ILE A 210 3.60 -17.73 -3.78
C ILE A 210 3.35 -19.12 -4.36
N ASP A 211 3.72 -19.38 -5.60
CA ASP A 211 3.71 -20.72 -6.18
C ASP A 211 5.16 -21.29 -6.13
N PRO A 212 5.41 -22.44 -5.50
CA PRO A 212 4.45 -23.35 -4.82
C PRO A 212 4.30 -23.09 -3.30
N GLY A 213 4.97 -22.07 -2.75
CA GLY A 213 5.19 -21.93 -1.30
C GLY A 213 3.92 -21.74 -0.48
N PHE A 214 2.90 -21.05 -1.02
CA PHE A 214 1.67 -20.75 -0.27
C PHE A 214 0.96 -22.00 0.22
N ASN A 215 0.78 -23.00 -0.66
CA ASN A 215 0.19 -24.28 -0.36
C ASN A 215 1.24 -25.37 -0.04
N GLY A 216 2.51 -24.97 0.09
CA GLY A 216 3.66 -25.83 0.30
C GLY A 216 3.93 -26.16 1.77
N THR A 217 5.20 -26.36 2.09
CA THR A 217 5.70 -26.65 3.44
C THR A 217 6.19 -25.38 4.12
N ALA A 218 6.42 -25.44 5.43
CA ALA A 218 7.06 -24.35 6.17
C ALA A 218 8.47 -24.01 5.60
N ALA A 219 9.20 -25.02 5.10
CA ALA A 219 10.50 -24.81 4.47
C ALA A 219 10.40 -24.04 3.14
N GLU A 220 9.27 -24.13 2.44
CA GLU A 220 8.95 -23.38 1.23
C GLU A 220 8.35 -22.01 1.52
N GLY A 221 8.19 -21.65 2.79
CA GLY A 221 7.76 -20.34 3.23
C GLY A 221 6.25 -20.20 3.43
N ARG A 222 5.48 -21.30 3.54
CA ARG A 222 4.03 -21.26 3.73
C ARG A 222 3.61 -20.29 4.84
N ASP A 223 4.21 -20.39 6.01
CA ASP A 223 3.81 -19.62 7.19
C ASP A 223 4.09 -18.11 6.98
N ILE A 224 5.17 -17.77 6.26
CA ILE A 224 5.51 -16.40 5.87
C ILE A 224 4.47 -15.84 4.89
N LEU A 225 4.08 -16.63 3.90
CA LEU A 225 3.14 -16.21 2.85
C LEU A 225 1.71 -16.05 3.39
N HIS A 226 1.29 -16.96 4.28
CA HIS A 226 0.01 -16.82 4.99
C HIS A 226 0.00 -15.58 5.86
N PHE A 227 1.07 -15.32 6.63
CA PHE A 227 1.18 -14.09 7.41
C PHE A 227 1.15 -12.85 6.51
N ALA A 228 1.86 -12.87 5.37
CA ALA A 228 1.87 -11.76 4.43
C ALA A 228 0.46 -11.46 3.88
N ARG A 229 -0.31 -12.51 3.49
CA ARG A 229 -1.70 -12.38 3.05
C ARG A 229 -2.58 -11.83 4.17
N ASP A 230 -2.53 -12.43 5.36
CA ASP A 230 -3.40 -12.08 6.48
C ASP A 230 -3.15 -10.66 7.00
N SER A 231 -1.87 -10.27 7.13
CA SER A 231 -1.50 -8.91 7.55
C SER A 231 -1.89 -7.85 6.50
N ALA A 232 -1.84 -8.19 5.20
CA ALA A 232 -2.24 -7.29 4.13
C ALA A 232 -3.69 -6.79 4.29
N CYS A 233 -4.58 -7.60 4.86
CA CYS A 233 -5.97 -7.22 5.14
C CYS A 233 -6.12 -6.02 6.09
N THR A 234 -5.08 -5.65 6.82
CA THR A 234 -5.10 -4.45 7.66
C THR A 234 -4.73 -3.18 6.89
N HIS A 235 -4.06 -3.32 5.76
CA HIS A 235 -3.52 -2.22 4.95
C HIS A 235 -4.27 -1.98 3.64
N PHE A 236 -4.87 -3.02 3.06
CA PHE A 236 -5.54 -2.98 1.76
C PHE A 236 -7.04 -3.26 1.89
N MET A 237 -7.79 -2.91 0.86
CA MET A 237 -9.24 -3.12 0.81
C MET A 237 -9.61 -4.45 0.16
N THR A 238 -8.81 -4.89 -0.81
CA THR A 238 -8.88 -6.23 -1.40
C THR A 238 -7.55 -6.93 -1.22
N VAL A 239 -7.61 -8.19 -0.78
CA VAL A 239 -6.48 -9.12 -0.69
C VAL A 239 -6.96 -10.47 -1.16
N LEU A 240 -6.48 -10.93 -2.33
CA LEU A 240 -6.84 -12.22 -2.90
C LEU A 240 -5.58 -13.06 -3.07
N GLY A 241 -5.56 -14.21 -2.43
CA GLY A 241 -4.47 -15.17 -2.52
C GLY A 241 -4.88 -16.47 -3.22
N PRO A 242 -4.02 -17.49 -3.18
CA PRO A 242 -4.29 -18.78 -3.81
C PRO A 242 -5.53 -19.52 -3.29
N ASP A 243 -6.07 -19.11 -2.13
CA ASP A 243 -7.29 -19.66 -1.56
C ASP A 243 -8.57 -19.00 -2.13
N ALA A 244 -8.44 -17.83 -2.78
CA ALA A 244 -9.57 -17.06 -3.29
C ALA A 244 -10.20 -17.70 -4.53
N ASP A 245 -9.38 -17.91 -5.58
CA ASP A 245 -9.85 -18.43 -6.85
C ASP A 245 -8.72 -18.96 -7.76
N SER A 246 -9.06 -19.34 -8.99
CA SER A 246 -8.10 -19.89 -9.95
C SER A 246 -7.19 -18.85 -10.63
N PHE A 247 -7.48 -17.55 -10.51
CA PHE A 247 -6.68 -16.48 -11.12
C PHE A 247 -5.54 -16.03 -10.22
N HIS A 248 -5.62 -16.31 -8.91
CA HIS A 248 -4.65 -15.88 -7.90
C HIS A 248 -3.72 -17.01 -7.41
N GLN A 249 -3.63 -18.14 -8.14
CA GLN A 249 -2.85 -19.32 -7.71
C GLN A 249 -1.35 -19.06 -7.52
N ASN A 250 -0.79 -18.06 -8.17
CA ASN A 250 0.64 -17.74 -8.16
C ASN A 250 0.98 -16.34 -7.66
N ASN A 251 0.01 -15.60 -7.17
CA ASN A 251 0.21 -14.24 -6.63
C ASN A 251 -0.72 -13.96 -5.45
N ILE A 252 -0.41 -12.91 -4.70
CA ILE A 252 -1.36 -12.23 -3.82
C ILE A 252 -1.67 -10.89 -4.45
N HIS A 253 -2.92 -10.73 -4.89
CA HIS A 253 -3.44 -9.46 -5.39
C HIS A 253 -3.79 -8.53 -4.24
N LEU A 254 -3.39 -7.28 -4.36
CA LEU A 254 -3.60 -6.21 -3.37
C LEU A 254 -4.19 -5.00 -4.07
N ASP A 255 -5.28 -4.43 -3.56
CA ASP A 255 -5.80 -3.14 -4.03
C ASP A 255 -6.45 -2.30 -2.92
N LEU A 256 -6.75 -1.04 -3.25
CA LEU A 256 -7.45 -0.10 -2.37
C LEU A 256 -8.89 0.20 -2.84
N ALA A 257 -9.51 -0.76 -3.50
CA ALA A 257 -10.86 -0.67 -4.02
C ALA A 257 -11.89 -0.21 -2.98
N CYS A 258 -12.86 0.56 -3.45
CA CYS A 258 -13.99 0.92 -2.62
C CYS A 258 -15.05 -0.19 -2.64
N HIS A 259 -15.18 -0.93 -1.56
CA HIS A 259 -16.24 -1.91 -1.39
C HIS A 259 -17.38 -1.38 -0.52
N GLY A 260 -18.62 -1.60 -1.00
CA GLY A 260 -19.83 -1.12 -0.34
C GLY A 260 -20.03 0.40 -0.48
N LYS A 261 -21.12 0.90 0.09
CA LYS A 261 -21.52 2.31 -0.06
C LYS A 261 -20.60 3.31 0.66
N LEU A 262 -19.89 2.86 1.68
CA LEU A 262 -19.07 3.70 2.55
C LEU A 262 -17.57 3.41 2.39
N CYS A 263 -17.18 2.57 1.44
CA CYS A 263 -15.78 2.14 1.24
C CYS A 263 -15.12 1.60 2.54
N THR A 264 -15.87 0.87 3.36
CA THR A 264 -15.38 0.33 4.64
C THR A 264 -15.35 -1.20 4.69
N ALA A 265 -15.97 -1.86 3.70
CA ALA A 265 -15.90 -3.31 3.59
C ALA A 265 -14.55 -3.72 2.97
N ARG A 266 -13.97 -4.80 3.49
CA ARG A 266 -12.73 -5.40 2.97
C ARG A 266 -13.06 -6.78 2.42
N LEU A 267 -12.38 -7.16 1.34
CA LEU A 267 -12.43 -8.48 0.73
C LEU A 267 -11.07 -9.13 0.95
N CYS A 268 -11.01 -10.16 1.77
CA CYS A 268 -9.77 -10.85 2.12
C CYS A 268 -10.01 -12.38 2.03
N GLU A 269 -9.42 -13.00 1.02
CA GLU A 269 -9.56 -14.42 0.69
C GLU A 269 -8.22 -15.06 0.28
#